data_718f6618e792511734b56e600a04d325
#
_entry.id   718f6618e792511734b56e600a04d325
#
_cell.length_a   1.000
_cell.length_b   1.000
_cell.length_c   1.000
_cell.angle_alpha   90.00
_cell.angle_beta   90.00
_cell.angle_gamma   90.00
#
_symmetry.space_group_name_H-M   'P 1'
#
loop_
_entity.id
_entity.type
_entity.pdbx_description
1 polymer ?
#
loop_
_entity_poly.entity_id
_entity_poly.type
_entity_poly.pdbx_seq_one_letter_code
_entity_poly.pdbx_strand_id
1 'polypeptide(L)'
;MSISIRPAAPQDLPLIGAFIRELAEYEKLAHEVRFDEAVLGAKLFGPRPYAEVVIGEVDGAAQGFALFFHNFSTFEGRPGVYLEDLFVRPAARGAGLGKALLAHLAALAIERDCARLEWWVLDWNEPAIGFYKALGARPMDEWTVMRVDGEALARLGAKAADS
;
A
#
# COMPACT_ATOMS: atom_id res chain seq x y z
N MET A 1 15.76 17.98 -11.36
CA MET A 1 14.52 17.25 -11.09
C MET A 1 14.33 17.17 -9.59
N SER A 2 13.17 17.56 -9.10
CA SER A 2 12.88 17.66 -7.67
C SER A 2 11.82 16.63 -7.29
N ILE A 3 12.13 15.77 -6.34
CA ILE A 3 11.19 14.77 -5.79
C ILE A 3 10.78 15.21 -4.41
N SER A 4 9.48 15.18 -4.12
CA SER A 4 8.94 15.42 -2.79
C SER A 4 7.88 14.39 -2.45
N ILE A 5 7.77 14.07 -1.17
CA ILE A 5 6.76 13.14 -0.64
C ILE A 5 5.97 13.91 0.41
N ARG A 6 4.64 13.92 0.29
CA ARG A 6 3.78 14.60 1.24
C ARG A 6 2.64 13.70 1.71
N PRO A 7 2.12 13.88 2.92
CA PRO A 7 0.90 13.21 3.33
C PRO A 7 -0.25 13.63 2.41
N ALA A 8 -1.14 12.69 2.12
CA ALA A 8 -2.37 13.01 1.39
C ALA A 8 -3.35 13.75 2.29
N ALA A 9 -4.17 14.58 1.67
CA ALA A 9 -5.26 15.30 2.32
C ALA A 9 -6.60 14.87 1.72
N PRO A 10 -7.74 15.17 2.36
CA PRO A 10 -9.04 14.75 1.84
C PRO A 10 -9.32 15.20 0.40
N GLN A 11 -8.80 16.35 -0.02
CA GLN A 11 -8.95 16.83 -1.39
C GLN A 11 -8.18 15.98 -2.42
N ASP A 12 -7.27 15.13 -1.97
CA ASP A 12 -6.55 14.20 -2.85
C ASP A 12 -7.35 12.94 -3.18
N LEU A 13 -8.55 12.78 -2.62
CA LEU A 13 -9.32 11.55 -2.79
C LEU A 13 -9.55 11.15 -4.26
N PRO A 14 -9.94 12.05 -5.17
CA PRO A 14 -10.06 11.68 -6.59
C PRO A 14 -8.75 11.20 -7.19
N LEU A 15 -7.63 11.80 -6.82
CA LEU A 15 -6.30 11.41 -7.28
C LEU A 15 -5.93 10.02 -6.76
N ILE A 16 -6.20 9.75 -5.49
CA ILE A 16 -5.94 8.44 -4.89
C ILE A 16 -6.74 7.36 -5.63
N GLY A 17 -8.03 7.62 -5.88
CA GLY A 17 -8.87 6.70 -6.65
C GLY A 17 -8.31 6.43 -8.05
N ALA A 18 -7.82 7.47 -8.73
CA ALA A 18 -7.20 7.32 -10.04
C ALA A 18 -5.94 6.46 -9.97
N PHE A 19 -5.08 6.69 -8.99
CA PHE A 19 -3.87 5.88 -8.80
C PHE A 19 -4.19 4.41 -8.54
N ILE A 20 -5.20 4.12 -7.72
CA ILE A 20 -5.61 2.73 -7.44
C ILE A 20 -6.06 2.05 -8.73
N ARG A 21 -6.84 2.72 -9.57
CA ARG A 21 -7.30 2.16 -10.84
C ARG A 21 -6.14 1.95 -11.82
N GLU A 22 -5.22 2.91 -11.88
CA GLU A 22 -4.03 2.81 -12.76
C GLU A 22 -3.13 1.65 -12.32
N LEU A 23 -2.94 1.47 -11.01
CA LEU A 23 -2.18 0.34 -10.46
C LEU A 23 -2.85 -0.99 -10.81
N ALA A 24 -4.17 -1.07 -10.65
CA ALA A 24 -4.92 -2.27 -10.97
C ALA A 24 -4.79 -2.65 -12.44
N GLU A 25 -4.78 -1.68 -13.35
CA GLU A 25 -4.54 -1.93 -14.78
C GLU A 25 -3.13 -2.49 -14.99
N TYR A 26 -2.13 -1.89 -14.35
CA TYR A 26 -0.75 -2.39 -14.43
C TYR A 26 -0.65 -3.83 -13.96
N GLU A 27 -1.33 -4.17 -12.87
CA GLU A 27 -1.33 -5.52 -12.30
C GLU A 27 -2.26 -6.49 -13.01
N LYS A 28 -2.98 -6.03 -14.06
CA LYS A 28 -3.95 -6.83 -14.82
C LYS A 28 -5.14 -7.29 -13.96
N LEU A 29 -5.49 -6.48 -12.96
CA LEU A 29 -6.53 -6.76 -11.98
C LEU A 29 -7.62 -5.67 -11.96
N ALA A 30 -7.76 -4.90 -13.04
CA ALA A 30 -8.75 -3.81 -13.10
C ALA A 30 -10.17 -4.31 -12.79
N HIS A 31 -10.51 -5.54 -13.16
CA HIS A 31 -11.81 -6.15 -12.89
C HIS A 31 -12.06 -6.43 -11.40
N GLU A 32 -11.02 -6.41 -10.57
CA GLU A 32 -11.14 -6.60 -9.12
C GLU A 32 -11.45 -5.30 -8.37
N VAL A 33 -11.34 -4.13 -9.02
CA VAL A 33 -11.57 -2.84 -8.36
C VAL A 33 -13.07 -2.64 -8.15
N ARG A 34 -13.47 -2.49 -6.90
CA ARG A 34 -14.89 -2.36 -6.50
C ARG A 34 -15.13 -1.29 -5.46
N PHE A 35 -14.20 -0.38 -5.23
CA PHE A 35 -14.38 0.59 -4.16
C PHE A 35 -15.38 1.68 -4.58
N ASP A 36 -16.10 2.15 -3.57
CA ASP A 36 -16.91 3.36 -3.63
C ASP A 36 -16.05 4.51 -3.11
N GLU A 37 -15.94 5.60 -3.86
CA GLU A 37 -15.03 6.69 -3.50
C GLU A 37 -15.42 7.35 -2.17
N ALA A 38 -16.71 7.50 -1.88
CA ALA A 38 -17.15 8.09 -0.62
C ALA A 38 -16.78 7.19 0.57
N VAL A 39 -16.94 5.87 0.41
CA VAL A 39 -16.53 4.91 1.45
C VAL A 39 -15.02 4.93 1.63
N LEU A 40 -14.26 4.94 0.53
CA LEU A 40 -12.81 5.04 0.59
C LEU A 40 -12.38 6.29 1.38
N GLY A 41 -12.97 7.43 1.06
CA GLY A 41 -12.67 8.69 1.75
C GLY A 41 -12.96 8.63 3.24
N ALA A 42 -14.11 8.03 3.62
CA ALA A 42 -14.46 7.88 5.02
C ALA A 42 -13.48 6.97 5.77
N LYS A 43 -12.95 5.93 5.11
CA LYS A 43 -12.00 5.00 5.72
C LYS A 43 -10.58 5.57 5.81
N LEU A 44 -10.20 6.46 4.90
CA LEU A 44 -8.86 7.07 4.91
C LEU A 44 -8.80 8.36 5.73
N PHE A 45 -9.86 9.18 5.68
CA PHE A 45 -9.85 10.52 6.26
C PHE A 45 -10.91 10.77 7.32
N GLY A 46 -11.68 9.75 7.68
CA GLY A 46 -12.70 9.86 8.71
C GLY A 46 -12.13 9.83 10.13
N PRO A 47 -13.03 9.78 11.14
CA PRO A 47 -12.58 9.82 12.54
C PRO A 47 -11.68 8.67 12.96
N ARG A 48 -11.75 7.54 12.26
CA ARG A 48 -10.92 6.38 12.52
C ARG A 48 -10.31 5.90 11.20
N PRO A 49 -9.17 6.50 10.78
CA PRO A 49 -8.50 6.06 9.56
C PRO A 49 -7.98 4.62 9.70
N TYR A 50 -8.16 3.84 8.63
CA TYR A 50 -7.65 2.46 8.59
C TYR A 50 -6.34 2.35 7.82
N ALA A 51 -6.00 3.37 7.05
CA ALA A 51 -4.76 3.43 6.30
C ALA A 51 -4.33 4.87 6.11
N GLU A 52 -3.07 5.05 5.76
CA GLU A 52 -2.48 6.36 5.48
C GLU A 52 -1.99 6.36 4.03
N VAL A 53 -1.96 7.55 3.43
CA VAL A 53 -1.49 7.72 2.05
C VAL A 53 -0.46 8.84 2.00
N VAL A 54 0.62 8.61 1.28
CA VAL A 54 1.57 9.65 0.89
C VAL A 54 1.56 9.79 -0.63
N ILE A 55 1.67 11.03 -1.08
CA ILE A 55 1.71 11.39 -2.50
C ILE A 55 3.15 11.72 -2.88
N GLY A 56 3.63 11.13 -3.96
CA GLY A 56 4.94 11.44 -4.50
C GLY A 56 4.82 12.42 -5.65
N GLU A 57 5.60 13.50 -5.59
CA GLU A 57 5.60 14.54 -6.61
C GLU A 57 6.97 14.64 -7.27
N VAL A 58 6.95 14.90 -8.57
CA VAL A 58 8.15 15.22 -9.35
C VAL A 58 7.93 16.60 -9.94
N ASP A 59 8.82 17.53 -9.60
CA ASP A 59 8.72 18.93 -10.03
C ASP A 59 7.34 19.53 -9.75
N GLY A 60 6.77 19.20 -8.58
CA GLY A 60 5.50 19.74 -8.12
C GLY A 60 4.26 19.04 -8.66
N ALA A 61 4.40 18.05 -9.53
CA ALA A 61 3.28 17.30 -10.09
C ALA A 61 3.16 15.93 -9.44
N ALA A 62 1.96 15.56 -8.98
CA ALA A 62 1.71 14.26 -8.39
C ALA A 62 1.90 13.15 -9.43
N GLN A 63 2.80 12.22 -9.18
CA GLN A 63 3.16 11.16 -10.12
C GLN A 63 3.12 9.77 -9.52
N GLY A 64 2.84 9.65 -8.25
CA GLY A 64 2.77 8.35 -7.60
C GLY A 64 2.24 8.45 -6.18
N PHE A 65 2.03 7.29 -5.56
CA PHE A 65 1.52 7.23 -4.20
C PHE A 65 1.95 5.95 -3.51
N ALA A 66 1.85 5.95 -2.19
CA ALA A 66 1.91 4.75 -1.37
C ALA A 66 0.77 4.79 -0.38
N LEU A 67 0.08 3.67 -0.23
CA LEU A 67 -0.98 3.48 0.76
C LEU A 67 -0.52 2.38 1.72
N PHE A 68 -0.56 2.65 3.02
CA PHE A 68 0.02 1.76 4.01
C PHE A 68 -0.76 1.80 5.32
N PHE A 69 -0.53 0.79 6.15
CA PHE A 69 -1.12 0.74 7.49
C PHE A 69 -0.16 -0.02 8.41
N HIS A 70 -0.49 -0.11 9.69
CA HIS A 70 0.34 -0.86 10.64
C HIS A 70 -0.21 -2.27 10.84
N ASN A 71 0.67 -3.26 10.62
CA ASN A 71 0.45 -4.61 11.12
C ASN A 71 1.20 -4.75 12.44
N PHE A 72 1.28 -5.94 12.99
CA PHE A 72 1.93 -6.15 14.29
C PHE A 72 2.69 -7.46 14.30
N SER A 73 3.92 -7.42 14.82
CA SER A 73 4.73 -8.63 15.03
C SER A 73 4.76 -8.93 16.52
N THR A 74 4.15 -10.05 16.90
CA THR A 74 4.20 -10.50 18.29
C THR A 74 5.60 -10.95 18.69
N PHE A 75 6.35 -11.50 17.75
CA PHE A 75 7.71 -11.96 18.03
C PHE A 75 8.66 -10.80 18.30
N GLU A 76 8.46 -9.67 17.61
CA GLU A 76 9.23 -8.45 17.85
C GLU A 76 8.61 -7.58 18.96
N GLY A 77 7.33 -7.80 19.28
CA GLY A 77 6.59 -6.98 20.24
C GLY A 77 6.34 -5.56 19.76
N ARG A 78 6.29 -5.35 18.46
CA ARG A 78 6.19 -4.02 17.84
C ARG A 78 5.30 -4.04 16.61
N PRO A 79 4.72 -2.87 16.26
CA PRO A 79 4.05 -2.76 14.96
C PRO A 79 5.06 -2.84 13.82
N GLY A 80 4.54 -3.10 12.64
CA GLY A 80 5.26 -2.95 11.38
C GLY A 80 4.57 -1.92 10.51
N VAL A 81 5.21 -1.52 9.43
CA VAL A 81 4.54 -0.80 8.35
C VAL A 81 4.24 -1.81 7.26
N TYR A 82 2.97 -1.92 6.90
CA TYR A 82 2.54 -2.76 5.79
C TYR A 82 2.12 -1.89 4.63
N LEU A 83 2.82 -2.03 3.51
CA LEU A 83 2.55 -1.28 2.29
C LEU A 83 1.55 -2.07 1.45
N GLU A 84 0.34 -1.52 1.32
CA GLU A 84 -0.71 -2.14 0.50
C GLU A 84 -0.49 -1.83 -0.97
N ASP A 85 -0.30 -0.56 -1.32
CA ASP A 85 -0.16 -0.11 -2.71
C ASP A 85 1.03 0.83 -2.87
N LEU A 86 1.83 0.57 -3.91
CA LEU A 86 2.89 1.46 -4.38
C LEU A 86 2.77 1.61 -5.88
N PHE A 87 2.60 2.83 -6.37
CA PHE A 87 2.46 3.06 -7.79
C PHE A 87 3.14 4.36 -8.22
N VAL A 88 3.82 4.30 -9.37
CA VAL A 88 4.41 5.46 -10.03
C VAL A 88 3.94 5.45 -11.47
N ARG A 89 3.40 6.58 -11.92
CA ARG A 89 2.94 6.71 -13.31
C ARG A 89 4.08 6.45 -14.29
N PRO A 90 3.79 5.82 -15.45
CA PRO A 90 4.84 5.48 -16.41
C PRO A 90 5.72 6.67 -16.82
N ALA A 91 5.12 7.86 -16.98
CA ALA A 91 5.84 9.07 -17.38
C ALA A 91 6.91 9.49 -16.36
N ALA A 92 6.79 9.08 -15.10
CA ALA A 92 7.73 9.44 -14.04
C ALA A 92 8.64 8.28 -13.63
N ARG A 93 8.52 7.12 -14.28
CA ARG A 93 9.39 5.98 -13.99
C ARG A 93 10.82 6.28 -14.44
N GLY A 94 11.79 5.77 -13.69
CA GLY A 94 13.20 6.07 -13.93
C GLY A 94 13.68 7.34 -13.23
N ALA A 95 12.78 8.13 -12.64
CA ALA A 95 13.14 9.33 -11.89
C ALA A 95 13.55 9.05 -10.44
N GLY A 96 13.37 7.80 -9.97
CA GLY A 96 13.67 7.44 -8.58
C GLY A 96 12.52 7.62 -7.60
N LEU A 97 11.32 7.91 -8.09
CA LEU A 97 10.17 8.17 -7.20
C LEU A 97 9.74 6.93 -6.41
N GLY A 98 9.74 5.75 -7.04
CA GLY A 98 9.39 4.51 -6.34
C GLY A 98 10.35 4.22 -5.19
N LYS A 99 11.64 4.39 -5.42
CA LYS A 99 12.65 4.24 -4.37
C LYS A 99 12.47 5.29 -3.28
N ALA A 100 12.15 6.53 -3.65
CA ALA A 100 11.92 7.61 -2.69
C ALA A 100 10.71 7.33 -1.80
N LEU A 101 9.63 6.79 -2.38
CA LEU A 101 8.44 6.40 -1.60
C LEU A 101 8.77 5.29 -0.60
N LEU A 102 9.50 4.25 -1.04
CA LEU A 102 9.92 3.17 -0.14
C LEU A 102 10.86 3.67 0.95
N ALA A 103 11.81 4.53 0.61
CA ALA A 103 12.72 5.11 1.58
C ALA A 103 11.98 5.96 2.61
N HIS A 104 10.97 6.70 2.17
CA HIS A 104 10.12 7.48 3.06
C HIS A 104 9.40 6.58 4.07
N LEU A 105 8.82 5.48 3.62
CA LEU A 105 8.14 4.54 4.50
C LEU A 105 9.11 3.83 5.44
N ALA A 106 10.31 3.51 4.99
CA ALA A 106 11.34 2.92 5.85
C ALA A 106 11.76 3.90 6.95
N ALA A 107 11.96 5.17 6.62
CA ALA A 107 12.26 6.21 7.60
C ALA A 107 11.12 6.38 8.60
N LEU A 108 9.88 6.34 8.13
CA LEU A 108 8.70 6.43 8.97
C LEU A 108 8.61 5.24 9.93
N ALA A 109 8.92 4.04 9.44
CA ALA A 109 8.94 2.83 10.27
C ALA A 109 9.96 2.98 11.41
N ILE A 110 11.15 3.49 11.11
CA ILE A 110 12.19 3.73 12.11
C ILE A 110 11.72 4.77 13.13
N GLU A 111 11.16 5.88 12.65
CA GLU A 111 10.67 6.96 13.50
C GLU A 111 9.57 6.50 14.46
N ARG A 112 8.70 5.60 13.98
CA ARG A 112 7.57 5.07 14.77
C ARG A 112 7.94 3.82 15.58
N ASP A 113 9.21 3.47 15.63
CA ASP A 113 9.69 2.26 16.34
C ASP A 113 9.03 0.98 15.84
N CYS A 114 8.81 0.88 14.54
CA CYS A 114 8.29 -0.32 13.90
C CYS A 114 9.40 -1.31 13.62
N ALA A 115 9.07 -2.61 13.69
CA ALA A 115 10.06 -3.67 13.54
C ALA A 115 10.49 -3.89 12.09
N ARG A 116 9.58 -3.62 11.13
CA ARG A 116 9.84 -3.94 9.73
C ARG A 116 8.86 -3.24 8.80
N LEU A 117 9.18 -3.28 7.51
CA LEU A 117 8.36 -2.82 6.40
C LEU A 117 8.11 -4.01 5.49
N GLU A 118 6.86 -4.30 5.19
CA GLU A 118 6.47 -5.48 4.41
C GLU A 118 5.45 -5.11 3.34
N TRP A 119 5.44 -5.87 2.23
CA TRP A 119 4.46 -5.74 1.16
C TRP A 119 4.39 -7.03 0.35
N TRP A 120 3.33 -7.14 -0.47
CA TRP A 120 3.18 -8.25 -1.41
C TRP A 120 3.55 -7.80 -2.81
N VAL A 121 4.00 -8.72 -3.61
CA VAL A 121 4.28 -8.52 -5.03
C VAL A 121 3.74 -9.74 -5.78
N LEU A 122 3.14 -9.50 -6.95
CA LEU A 122 2.68 -10.59 -7.80
C LEU A 122 3.88 -11.42 -8.28
N ASP A 123 3.76 -12.74 -8.22
CA ASP A 123 4.87 -13.65 -8.52
C ASP A 123 5.41 -13.46 -9.94
N TRP A 124 4.56 -13.05 -10.89
CA TRP A 124 4.99 -12.82 -12.26
C TRP A 124 5.79 -11.53 -12.46
N ASN A 125 5.76 -10.61 -11.49
CA ASN A 125 6.35 -9.27 -11.63
C ASN A 125 7.85 -9.29 -11.31
N GLU A 126 8.62 -9.96 -12.15
CA GLU A 126 10.06 -10.10 -11.94
C GLU A 126 10.83 -8.77 -11.90
N PRO A 127 10.53 -7.77 -12.74
CA PRO A 127 11.21 -6.48 -12.64
C PRO A 127 11.04 -5.82 -11.26
N ALA A 128 9.83 -5.87 -10.70
CA ALA A 128 9.58 -5.32 -9.36
C ALA A 128 10.31 -6.12 -8.30
N ILE A 129 10.26 -7.45 -8.38
CA ILE A 129 10.95 -8.32 -7.42
C ILE A 129 12.45 -8.03 -7.41
N GLY A 130 13.07 -7.91 -8.59
CA GLY A 130 14.47 -7.57 -8.70
C GLY A 130 14.80 -6.20 -8.11
N PHE A 131 13.95 -5.22 -8.34
CA PHE A 131 14.07 -3.89 -7.75
C PHE A 131 14.03 -3.95 -6.23
N TYR A 132 13.06 -4.68 -5.66
CA TYR A 132 12.93 -4.81 -4.21
C TYR A 132 14.13 -5.55 -3.60
N LYS A 133 14.59 -6.63 -4.22
CA LYS A 133 15.77 -7.37 -3.74
C LYS A 133 17.02 -6.48 -3.73
N ALA A 134 17.17 -5.63 -4.74
CA ALA A 134 18.30 -4.70 -4.80
C ALA A 134 18.29 -3.68 -3.65
N LEU A 135 17.10 -3.41 -3.08
CA LEU A 135 16.96 -2.54 -1.92
C LEU A 135 17.14 -3.27 -0.59
N GLY A 136 17.35 -4.59 -0.61
CA GLY A 136 17.54 -5.38 0.60
C GLY A 136 16.30 -6.17 1.04
N ALA A 137 15.21 -6.13 0.28
CA ALA A 137 14.03 -6.93 0.59
C ALA A 137 14.29 -8.41 0.30
N ARG A 138 13.69 -9.27 1.09
CA ARG A 138 13.77 -10.72 0.91
C ARG A 138 12.37 -11.33 0.90
N PRO A 139 12.12 -12.27 -0.02
CA PRO A 139 10.81 -12.92 -0.07
C PRO A 139 10.63 -13.87 1.11
N MET A 140 9.40 -13.89 1.64
CA MET A 140 9.03 -14.77 2.76
C MET A 140 8.29 -15.98 2.21
N ASP A 141 9.01 -16.83 1.48
CA ASP A 141 8.42 -17.89 0.64
C ASP A 141 7.78 -19.04 1.42
N GLU A 142 8.15 -19.23 2.69
CA GLU A 142 7.54 -20.28 3.51
C GLU A 142 6.14 -19.96 4.03
N TRP A 143 5.65 -18.73 3.79
CA TRP A 143 4.34 -18.31 4.26
C TRP A 143 3.33 -18.31 3.13
N THR A 144 2.11 -18.74 3.42
CA THR A 144 1.00 -18.70 2.47
C THR A 144 -0.08 -17.74 2.98
N VAL A 145 -0.50 -16.82 2.13
CA VAL A 145 -1.58 -15.89 2.47
C VAL A 145 -2.91 -16.63 2.38
N MET A 146 -3.70 -16.57 3.46
CA MET A 146 -5.04 -17.14 3.51
C MET A 146 -6.05 -16.01 3.56
N ARG A 147 -7.16 -16.14 2.84
CA ARG A 147 -8.20 -15.12 2.76
C ARG A 147 -9.58 -15.72 2.91
N VAL A 148 -10.42 -15.02 3.65
CA VAL A 148 -11.86 -15.31 3.70
C VAL A 148 -12.59 -14.03 3.34
N ASP A 149 -13.39 -14.07 2.30
CA ASP A 149 -14.16 -12.91 1.84
C ASP A 149 -15.55 -13.35 1.35
N GLY A 150 -16.37 -12.39 0.91
CA GLY A 150 -17.67 -12.64 0.31
C GLY A 150 -18.59 -13.50 1.19
N GLU A 151 -19.23 -14.47 0.58
CA GLU A 151 -20.17 -15.35 1.29
C GLU A 151 -19.51 -16.20 2.37
N ALA A 152 -18.27 -16.63 2.14
CA ALA A 152 -17.52 -17.40 3.13
C ALA A 152 -17.29 -16.57 4.39
N LEU A 153 -16.99 -15.29 4.23
CA LEU A 153 -16.82 -14.39 5.37
C LEU A 153 -18.12 -14.22 6.15
N ALA A 154 -19.24 -14.04 5.44
CA ALA A 154 -20.55 -13.92 6.06
C ALA A 154 -20.93 -15.18 6.85
N ARG A 155 -20.70 -16.34 6.26
CA ARG A 155 -20.98 -17.63 6.91
C ARG A 155 -20.13 -17.84 8.15
N LEU A 156 -18.84 -17.53 8.06
CA LEU A 156 -17.94 -17.68 9.19
C LEU A 156 -18.31 -16.72 10.32
N GLY A 157 -18.61 -15.46 9.96
CA GLY A 157 -19.01 -14.43 10.94
C GLY A 157 -20.29 -14.76 11.67
N ALA A 158 -21.25 -15.41 10.98
CA ALA A 158 -22.52 -15.81 11.59
C ALA A 158 -22.32 -16.81 12.74
N LYS A 159 -21.24 -17.58 12.74
CA LYS A 159 -20.96 -18.56 13.79
C LYS A 159 -20.56 -17.90 15.12
N ALA A 160 -20.13 -16.66 15.13
CA ALA A 160 -19.76 -15.94 16.35
C ALA A 160 -20.97 -15.70 17.26
N ALA A 161 -22.19 -15.62 16.69
CA ALA A 161 -23.41 -15.43 17.45
C ALA A 161 -23.78 -16.65 18.30
N ASP A 162 -23.23 -17.83 17.96
CA ASP A 162 -23.55 -19.11 18.61
C ASP A 162 -22.53 -19.51 19.67
N SER A 163 -21.47 -18.72 19.85
CA SER A 163 -20.38 -19.06 20.77
C SER A 163 -20.43 -18.33 22.11
#